data_97ac711358ec331e9f8e1fb4d937faa6
#
_entry.id   97ac711358ec331e9f8e1fb4d937faa6
#
_cell.length_a   1.000
_cell.length_b   1.000
_cell.length_c   1.000
_cell.angle_alpha   90.00
_cell.angle_beta   90.00
_cell.angle_gamma   90.00
#
_symmetry.space_group_name_H-M   'P 1'
#
loop_
_entity.id
_entity.type
_entity.pdbx_description
1 polymer ?
#
loop_
_entity_poly.entity_id
_entity_poly.type
_entity_poly.pdbx_seq_one_letter_code
_entity_poly.pdbx_strand_id
1 'polypeptide(L)'
;MPIRCDMMAIAAGAFLSLQPAWADSAAQPLPPVDAGSRMMAIGPENGDLAKRVGAWTVTETVWDAPGAPPKVTKGLIAERRMVGSMIQEILRDPADAKNTVLRMDYLSFNRVEGRWEYVSMDTRAAVGIMTAQSIGRGRAAQIEVVFQPFALPGAGQDVSGQMLRMREEIINVAADHDVKDQYFTLADGTGAEWLAHRYDYVLR
;
A
#
# COMPACT_ATOMS: atom_id res chain seq x y z
N MET A 1 20.56 -60.78 73.28
CA MET A 1 19.38 -59.94 72.93
C MET A 1 19.40 -59.69 71.46
N PRO A 2 18.56 -60.32 70.67
CA PRO A 2 18.50 -60.06 69.20
C PRO A 2 17.41 -59.09 68.89
N ILE A 3 17.79 -58.13 68.10
CA ILE A 3 16.90 -57.11 67.51
C ILE A 3 16.24 -57.65 66.29
N ARG A 4 14.90 -57.68 66.29
CA ARG A 4 14.06 -58.06 65.12
C ARG A 4 14.00 -56.87 64.15
N CYS A 5 14.32 -57.11 62.89
CA CYS A 5 14.02 -56.24 61.77
C CYS A 5 12.64 -56.59 61.20
N ASP A 6 11.72 -55.66 61.28
CA ASP A 6 10.42 -55.78 60.60
C ASP A 6 10.60 -55.29 59.15
N MET A 7 10.27 -56.17 58.22
CA MET A 7 10.23 -55.91 56.75
C MET A 7 8.94 -55.12 56.45
N MET A 8 9.07 -53.88 56.01
CA MET A 8 7.99 -53.07 55.48
C MET A 8 7.78 -53.46 53.99
N ALA A 9 6.63 -53.99 53.66
CA ALA A 9 6.21 -54.24 52.27
C ALA A 9 5.80 -52.94 51.60
N ILE A 10 6.51 -52.56 50.52
CA ILE A 10 6.16 -51.44 49.67
C ILE A 10 5.20 -51.93 48.58
N ALA A 11 3.94 -51.47 48.64
CA ALA A 11 2.96 -51.69 47.59
C ALA A 11 3.29 -50.77 46.36
N ALA A 12 3.64 -51.36 45.24
CA ALA A 12 3.82 -50.66 43.99
C ALA A 12 2.45 -50.28 43.39
N GLY A 13 2.07 -49.03 43.51
CA GLY A 13 0.92 -48.47 42.80
C GLY A 13 1.24 -48.23 41.32
N ALA A 14 0.53 -48.96 40.45
CA ALA A 14 0.60 -48.70 39.00
C ALA A 14 -0.13 -47.40 38.67
N PHE A 15 0.60 -46.34 38.37
CA PHE A 15 0.04 -45.11 37.76
C PHE A 15 -0.24 -45.39 36.29
N LEU A 16 -1.49 -45.64 35.90
CA LEU A 16 -1.95 -45.53 34.52
C LEU A 16 -1.94 -44.05 34.11
N SER A 17 -0.92 -43.64 33.38
CA SER A 17 -0.86 -42.36 32.69
C SER A 17 -1.85 -42.35 31.54
N LEU A 18 -3.02 -41.76 31.74
CA LEU A 18 -3.91 -41.36 30.66
C LEU A 18 -3.22 -40.24 29.90
N GLN A 19 -2.47 -40.53 28.84
CA GLN A 19 -2.04 -39.55 27.87
C GLN A 19 -3.27 -39.12 27.07
N PRO A 20 -3.62 -37.82 27.02
CA PRO A 20 -4.62 -37.35 26.07
C PRO A 20 -4.06 -37.57 24.68
N ALA A 21 -4.76 -38.37 23.88
CA ALA A 21 -4.50 -38.51 22.46
C ALA A 21 -4.86 -37.16 21.78
N TRP A 22 -3.95 -36.23 21.81
CA TRP A 22 -3.95 -35.16 20.83
C TRP A 22 -3.56 -35.84 19.52
N ALA A 23 -4.57 -36.19 18.75
CA ALA A 23 -4.36 -36.57 17.37
C ALA A 23 -3.71 -35.35 16.70
N ASP A 24 -2.41 -35.44 16.49
CA ASP A 24 -1.72 -34.62 15.51
C ASP A 24 -2.42 -34.86 14.17
N SER A 25 -3.45 -34.04 13.92
CA SER A 25 -3.98 -33.88 12.57
C SER A 25 -2.87 -33.17 11.79
N ALA A 26 -1.86 -33.95 11.39
CA ALA A 26 -0.86 -33.49 10.46
C ALA A 26 -1.63 -32.93 9.26
N ALA A 27 -1.68 -31.60 9.15
CA ALA A 27 -2.30 -30.94 8.02
C ALA A 27 -1.71 -31.59 6.76
N GLN A 28 -2.55 -32.25 5.96
CA GLN A 28 -2.09 -32.85 4.72
C GLN A 28 -1.37 -31.76 3.92
N PRO A 29 -0.14 -32.00 3.45
CA PRO A 29 0.55 -31.02 2.61
C PRO A 29 -0.34 -30.72 1.41
N LEU A 30 -0.65 -29.45 1.22
CA LEU A 30 -1.38 -29.01 0.05
C LEU A 30 -0.62 -29.50 -1.19
N PRO A 31 -1.32 -29.98 -2.23
CA PRO A 31 -0.69 -30.44 -3.44
C PRO A 31 0.22 -29.33 -3.98
N PRO A 32 1.41 -29.64 -4.48
CA PRO A 32 2.31 -28.64 -5.00
C PRO A 32 1.64 -27.88 -6.16
N VAL A 33 1.37 -26.59 -5.93
CA VAL A 33 0.89 -25.69 -6.99
C VAL A 33 2.02 -25.56 -7.99
N ASP A 34 1.75 -25.83 -9.26
CA ASP A 34 2.76 -25.71 -10.32
C ASP A 34 3.28 -24.26 -10.43
N ALA A 35 4.51 -24.10 -10.96
CA ALA A 35 5.17 -22.80 -11.00
C ALA A 35 4.39 -21.78 -11.85
N GLY A 36 3.74 -22.23 -12.94
CA GLY A 36 2.92 -21.38 -13.79
C GLY A 36 1.71 -20.82 -13.06
N SER A 37 0.96 -21.68 -12.34
CA SER A 37 -0.17 -21.25 -11.52
C SER A 37 0.24 -20.28 -10.41
N ARG A 38 1.41 -20.49 -9.79
CA ARG A 38 1.94 -19.52 -8.80
C ARG A 38 2.28 -18.17 -9.41
N MET A 39 2.84 -18.15 -10.61
CA MET A 39 3.15 -16.90 -11.30
C MET A 39 1.88 -16.15 -11.73
N MET A 40 0.85 -16.87 -12.13
CA MET A 40 -0.44 -16.28 -12.54
C MET A 40 -1.32 -15.85 -11.38
N ALA A 41 -1.02 -16.26 -10.15
CA ALA A 41 -1.78 -15.84 -8.99
C ALA A 41 -1.58 -14.34 -8.71
N ILE A 42 -2.65 -13.65 -8.31
CA ILE A 42 -2.64 -12.21 -8.02
C ILE A 42 -1.68 -11.84 -6.88
N GLY A 43 -1.43 -12.77 -5.94
CA GLY A 43 -0.59 -12.55 -4.76
C GLY A 43 -1.30 -11.76 -3.64
N PRO A 44 -0.81 -11.87 -2.40
CA PRO A 44 -1.48 -11.26 -1.25
C PRO A 44 -1.48 -9.73 -1.31
N GLU A 45 -0.38 -9.10 -1.73
CA GLU A 45 -0.26 -7.64 -1.81
C GLU A 45 -1.25 -7.04 -2.81
N ASN A 46 -1.34 -7.61 -4.00
CA ASN A 46 -2.29 -7.18 -5.02
C ASN A 46 -3.73 -7.58 -4.64
N GLY A 47 -3.90 -8.67 -3.88
CA GLY A 47 -5.18 -9.05 -3.28
C GLY A 47 -5.67 -8.03 -2.25
N ASP A 48 -4.77 -7.37 -1.52
CA ASP A 48 -5.12 -6.28 -0.62
C ASP A 48 -5.53 -5.01 -1.39
N LEU A 49 -4.91 -4.73 -2.55
CA LEU A 49 -5.37 -3.65 -3.44
C LEU A 49 -6.79 -3.89 -3.95
N ALA A 50 -7.17 -5.14 -4.22
CA ALA A 50 -8.51 -5.48 -4.69
C ALA A 50 -9.62 -5.09 -3.70
N LYS A 51 -9.31 -4.98 -2.41
CA LYS A 51 -10.24 -4.49 -1.37
C LYS A 51 -10.54 -2.99 -1.47
N ARG A 52 -9.76 -2.25 -2.26
CA ARG A 52 -9.89 -0.80 -2.47
C ARG A 52 -10.64 -0.44 -3.76
N VAL A 53 -11.20 -1.44 -4.45
CA VAL A 53 -12.02 -1.23 -5.65
C VAL A 53 -13.32 -0.53 -5.28
N GLY A 54 -13.75 0.43 -6.10
CA GLY A 54 -14.98 1.17 -5.88
C GLY A 54 -14.90 2.62 -6.34
N ALA A 55 -15.97 3.37 -6.06
CA ALA A 55 -16.04 4.80 -6.30
C ALA A 55 -15.77 5.55 -4.99
N TRP A 56 -14.90 6.54 -5.04
CA TRP A 56 -14.42 7.30 -3.90
C TRP A 56 -14.68 8.78 -4.10
N THR A 57 -15.19 9.46 -3.08
CA THR A 57 -15.20 10.91 -3.03
C THR A 57 -13.84 11.40 -2.58
N VAL A 58 -13.27 12.37 -3.27
CA VAL A 58 -11.92 12.86 -3.02
C VAL A 58 -11.92 14.33 -2.70
N THR A 59 -11.19 14.69 -1.65
CA THR A 59 -10.79 16.07 -1.37
C THR A 59 -9.30 16.21 -1.68
N GLU A 60 -8.95 17.07 -2.63
CA GLU A 60 -7.57 17.41 -2.96
C GLU A 60 -7.17 18.70 -2.27
N THR A 61 -6.04 18.68 -1.58
CA THR A 61 -5.40 19.86 -0.98
C THR A 61 -4.02 20.03 -1.60
N VAL A 62 -3.72 21.21 -2.10
CA VAL A 62 -2.47 21.54 -2.80
C VAL A 62 -1.75 22.69 -2.11
N TRP A 63 -0.44 22.53 -1.90
CA TRP A 63 0.48 23.59 -1.45
C TRP A 63 1.50 23.84 -2.54
N ASP A 64 1.37 24.95 -3.26
CA ASP A 64 2.20 25.28 -4.44
C ASP A 64 3.70 25.43 -4.12
N ALA A 65 4.04 25.71 -2.86
CA ALA A 65 5.42 25.87 -2.40
C ALA A 65 5.50 25.64 -0.89
N PRO A 66 6.70 25.45 -0.31
CA PRO A 66 6.89 25.40 1.14
C PRO A 66 6.27 26.62 1.83
N GLY A 67 5.37 26.39 2.80
CA GLY A 67 4.70 27.46 3.55
C GLY A 67 3.59 28.21 2.82
N ALA A 68 3.28 27.84 1.57
CA ALA A 68 2.16 28.43 0.84
C ALA A 68 0.81 28.06 1.48
N PRO A 69 -0.21 28.93 1.40
CA PRO A 69 -1.54 28.58 1.86
C PRO A 69 -2.14 27.46 0.99
N PRO A 70 -2.88 26.51 1.59
CA PRO A 70 -3.47 25.41 0.85
C PRO A 70 -4.61 25.88 -0.06
N LYS A 71 -4.70 25.25 -1.23
CA LYS A 71 -5.85 25.31 -2.13
C LYS A 71 -6.61 24.00 -2.01
N VAL A 72 -7.92 24.04 -1.76
CA VAL A 72 -8.74 22.86 -1.51
C VAL A 72 -9.80 22.70 -2.58
N THR A 73 -9.80 21.54 -3.25
CA THR A 73 -10.84 21.12 -4.20
C THR A 73 -11.59 19.93 -3.60
N LYS A 74 -12.91 20.04 -3.47
CA LYS A 74 -13.76 19.00 -2.87
C LYS A 74 -14.66 18.36 -3.91
N GLY A 75 -15.06 17.11 -3.64
CA GLY A 75 -16.08 16.42 -4.42
C GLY A 75 -15.57 15.82 -5.73
N LEU A 76 -14.27 15.73 -5.92
CA LEU A 76 -13.70 14.94 -7.01
C LEU A 76 -14.11 13.47 -6.83
N ILE A 77 -14.13 12.71 -7.91
CA ILE A 77 -14.47 11.29 -7.92
C ILE A 77 -13.27 10.50 -8.43
N ALA A 78 -12.85 9.52 -7.64
CA ALA A 78 -11.90 8.51 -8.06
C ALA A 78 -12.61 7.16 -8.25
N GLU A 79 -12.48 6.60 -9.44
CA GLU A 79 -12.97 5.25 -9.75
C GLU A 79 -11.80 4.29 -9.76
N ARG A 80 -11.87 3.27 -8.89
CA ARG A 80 -10.83 2.23 -8.77
C ARG A 80 -11.35 0.88 -9.23
N ARG A 81 -10.56 0.20 -10.06
CA ARG A 81 -10.85 -1.17 -10.54
C ARG A 81 -9.57 -1.98 -10.68
N MET A 82 -9.71 -3.29 -10.61
CA MET A 82 -8.60 -4.18 -10.96
C MET A 82 -8.47 -4.33 -12.49
N VAL A 83 -7.22 -4.27 -12.96
CA VAL A 83 -6.82 -4.57 -14.34
C VAL A 83 -5.73 -5.64 -14.24
N GLY A 84 -6.11 -6.90 -14.32
CA GLY A 84 -5.21 -8.01 -13.97
C GLY A 84 -4.81 -7.95 -12.51
N SER A 85 -3.51 -7.90 -12.23
CA SER A 85 -2.97 -7.77 -10.86
C SER A 85 -2.78 -6.31 -10.39
N MET A 86 -3.08 -5.33 -11.23
CA MET A 86 -2.92 -3.91 -10.92
C MET A 86 -4.23 -3.29 -10.50
N ILE A 87 -4.20 -2.32 -9.59
CA ILE A 87 -5.33 -1.41 -9.40
C ILE A 87 -5.13 -0.19 -10.30
N GLN A 88 -6.17 0.15 -11.07
CA GLN A 88 -6.27 1.40 -11.81
C GLN A 88 -7.13 2.37 -11.01
N GLU A 89 -6.70 3.62 -10.92
CA GLU A 89 -7.49 4.73 -10.40
C GLU A 89 -7.69 5.78 -11.50
N ILE A 90 -8.91 6.28 -11.69
CA ILE A 90 -9.22 7.36 -12.61
C ILE A 90 -9.90 8.47 -11.81
N LEU A 91 -9.24 9.63 -11.72
CA LEU A 91 -9.72 10.82 -11.03
C LEU A 91 -10.41 11.77 -12.02
N ARG A 92 -11.59 12.25 -11.64
CA ARG A 92 -12.39 13.22 -12.42
C ARG A 92 -13.00 14.28 -11.53
N ASP A 93 -13.31 15.43 -12.15
CA ASP A 93 -14.20 16.42 -11.56
C ASP A 93 -15.63 16.19 -12.10
N PRO A 94 -16.59 15.79 -11.27
CA PRO A 94 -17.96 15.59 -11.71
C PRO A 94 -18.67 16.88 -12.12
N ALA A 95 -18.15 18.05 -11.75
CA ALA A 95 -18.64 19.35 -12.22
C ALA A 95 -18.21 19.66 -13.65
N ASP A 96 -17.18 19.00 -14.18
CA ASP A 96 -16.78 19.13 -15.58
C ASP A 96 -17.74 18.40 -16.52
N ALA A 97 -18.53 19.18 -17.28
CA ALA A 97 -19.49 18.63 -18.24
C ALA A 97 -18.86 17.76 -19.35
N LYS A 98 -17.56 17.89 -19.60
CA LYS A 98 -16.80 17.08 -20.54
C LYS A 98 -16.34 15.76 -19.93
N ASN A 99 -16.49 15.58 -18.62
CA ASN A 99 -16.03 14.39 -17.90
C ASN A 99 -14.54 14.10 -18.14
N THR A 100 -13.71 15.12 -18.20
CA THR A 100 -12.28 15.02 -18.48
C THR A 100 -11.60 14.20 -17.39
N VAL A 101 -10.72 13.29 -17.80
CA VAL A 101 -9.84 12.60 -16.86
C VAL A 101 -8.80 13.59 -16.37
N LEU A 102 -8.74 13.84 -15.05
CA LEU A 102 -7.71 14.68 -14.42
C LEU A 102 -6.43 13.91 -14.22
N ARG A 103 -6.55 12.66 -13.74
CA ARG A 103 -5.40 11.80 -13.47
C ARG A 103 -5.79 10.33 -13.65
N MET A 104 -4.83 9.54 -14.13
CA MET A 104 -4.93 8.09 -14.22
C MET A 104 -3.70 7.48 -13.60
N ASP A 105 -3.91 6.61 -12.62
CA ASP A 105 -2.86 5.92 -11.88
C ASP A 105 -2.97 4.41 -12.04
N TYR A 106 -1.83 3.73 -12.00
CA TYR A 106 -1.74 2.27 -11.85
C TYR A 106 -0.77 1.96 -10.72
N LEU A 107 -1.16 1.07 -9.83
CA LEU A 107 -0.35 0.58 -8.73
C LEU A 107 -0.41 -0.94 -8.68
N SER A 108 0.74 -1.57 -8.54
CA SER A 108 0.82 -3.02 -8.31
C SER A 108 2.06 -3.39 -7.50
N PHE A 109 2.02 -4.57 -6.92
CA PHE A 109 3.20 -5.19 -6.32
C PHE A 109 3.85 -6.13 -7.32
N ASN A 110 5.10 -5.80 -7.72
CA ASN A 110 5.93 -6.67 -8.56
C ASN A 110 6.48 -7.80 -7.71
N ARG A 111 5.94 -9.00 -7.84
CA ARG A 111 6.30 -10.17 -7.06
C ARG A 111 7.70 -10.71 -7.37
N VAL A 112 8.23 -10.39 -8.56
CA VAL A 112 9.57 -10.81 -8.98
C VAL A 112 10.62 -9.96 -8.28
N GLU A 113 10.41 -8.64 -8.27
CA GLU A 113 11.35 -7.69 -7.67
C GLU A 113 11.08 -7.44 -6.18
N GLY A 114 9.90 -7.85 -5.69
CA GLY A 114 9.52 -7.69 -4.29
C GLY A 114 9.26 -6.25 -3.88
N ARG A 115 8.76 -5.41 -4.80
CA ARG A 115 8.49 -3.98 -4.57
C ARG A 115 7.22 -3.50 -5.24
N TRP A 116 6.71 -2.36 -4.80
CA TRP A 116 5.60 -1.66 -5.43
C TRP A 116 6.07 -0.88 -6.65
N GLU A 117 5.25 -0.89 -7.68
CA GLU A 117 5.42 -0.11 -8.91
C GLU A 117 4.20 0.76 -9.11
N TYR A 118 4.45 2.01 -9.49
CA TYR A 118 3.42 3.01 -9.67
C TYR A 118 3.65 3.77 -10.99
N VAL A 119 2.56 4.04 -11.68
CA VAL A 119 2.56 4.87 -12.89
C VAL A 119 1.45 5.89 -12.76
N SER A 120 1.76 7.17 -13.01
CA SER A 120 0.79 8.26 -13.01
C SER A 120 0.83 9.03 -14.31
N MET A 121 -0.34 9.44 -14.78
CA MET A 121 -0.55 10.35 -15.90
C MET A 121 -1.50 11.46 -15.42
N ASP A 122 -0.97 12.65 -15.14
CA ASP A 122 -1.77 13.79 -14.75
C ASP A 122 -1.97 14.73 -15.97
N THR A 123 -3.21 14.90 -16.40
CA THR A 123 -3.53 15.71 -17.59
C THR A 123 -3.48 17.20 -17.33
N ARG A 124 -3.40 17.62 -16.07
CA ARG A 124 -3.30 19.01 -15.64
C ARG A 124 -1.89 19.58 -15.79
N ALA A 125 -0.90 18.68 -15.89
CA ALA A 125 0.51 19.03 -16.06
C ALA A 125 1.11 18.27 -17.25
N ALA A 126 1.86 18.96 -18.09
CA ALA A 126 2.50 18.37 -19.28
C ALA A 126 3.81 17.65 -18.93
N VAL A 127 3.78 16.81 -17.90
CA VAL A 127 4.98 16.07 -17.41
C VAL A 127 5.11 14.68 -18.02
N GLY A 128 4.12 14.24 -18.81
CA GLY A 128 4.13 12.91 -19.42
C GLY A 128 3.78 11.79 -18.46
N ILE A 129 4.36 10.61 -18.69
CA ILE A 129 4.18 9.43 -17.82
C ILE A 129 5.19 9.51 -16.68
N MET A 130 4.69 9.56 -15.46
CA MET A 130 5.52 9.55 -14.25
C MET A 130 5.58 8.13 -13.68
N THR A 131 6.77 7.60 -13.51
CA THR A 131 6.98 6.27 -12.94
C THR A 131 7.62 6.36 -11.56
N ALA A 132 7.19 5.48 -10.66
CA ALA A 132 7.73 5.38 -9.31
C ALA A 132 7.85 3.95 -8.85
N GLN A 133 8.69 3.74 -7.84
CA GLN A 133 8.95 2.44 -7.24
C GLN A 133 9.16 2.60 -5.74
N SER A 134 8.77 1.58 -4.97
CA SER A 134 9.09 1.55 -3.55
C SER A 134 10.56 1.17 -3.30
N ILE A 135 11.09 1.66 -2.20
CA ILE A 135 12.37 1.18 -1.65
C ILE A 135 12.04 -0.04 -0.79
N GLY A 136 12.25 -1.25 -1.35
CA GLY A 136 11.91 -2.50 -0.69
C GLY A 136 10.42 -2.85 -0.72
N ARG A 137 10.05 -3.84 0.10
CA ARG A 137 8.75 -4.50 0.05
C ARG A 137 7.59 -3.63 0.58
N GLY A 138 7.83 -2.86 1.63
CA GLY A 138 6.75 -2.11 2.28
C GLY A 138 5.60 -2.99 2.77
N ARG A 139 4.44 -2.39 3.01
CA ARG A 139 3.20 -3.05 3.43
C ARG A 139 2.03 -2.46 2.65
N ALA A 140 1.03 -3.29 2.30
CA ALA A 140 -0.16 -2.83 1.57
C ALA A 140 -0.98 -1.77 2.31
N ALA A 141 -0.89 -1.71 3.65
CA ALA A 141 -1.56 -0.68 4.45
C ALA A 141 -0.86 0.68 4.40
N GLN A 142 0.43 0.70 4.06
CA GLN A 142 1.22 1.93 3.93
C GLN A 142 2.27 1.70 2.84
N ILE A 143 2.00 2.20 1.66
CA ILE A 143 2.85 2.06 0.48
C ILE A 143 3.56 3.39 0.27
N GLU A 144 4.89 3.35 0.23
CA GLU A 144 5.70 4.51 -0.11
C GLU A 144 6.41 4.23 -1.43
N VAL A 145 6.29 5.16 -2.39
CA VAL A 145 6.96 5.11 -3.68
C VAL A 145 7.70 6.41 -3.96
N VAL A 146 8.82 6.31 -4.67
CA VAL A 146 9.65 7.46 -5.07
C VAL A 146 9.65 7.55 -6.59
N PHE A 147 9.28 8.72 -7.09
CA PHE A 147 9.19 9.02 -8.51
C PHE A 147 10.56 9.38 -9.09
N GLN A 148 10.72 9.10 -10.37
CA GLN A 148 11.81 9.67 -11.15
C GLN A 148 11.67 11.19 -11.16
N PRO A 149 12.79 11.96 -11.19
CA PRO A 149 12.72 13.42 -11.25
C PRO A 149 11.90 13.91 -12.45
N PHE A 150 11.09 14.93 -12.23
CA PHE A 150 10.26 15.56 -13.27
C PHE A 150 10.26 17.10 -13.10
N ALA A 151 9.94 17.80 -14.17
CA ALA A 151 9.76 19.25 -14.13
C ALA A 151 8.27 19.56 -13.94
N LEU A 152 7.93 20.39 -12.94
CA LEU A 152 6.59 20.89 -12.72
C LEU A 152 6.55 22.41 -12.93
N PRO A 153 5.98 22.90 -14.03
CA PRO A 153 5.84 24.34 -14.25
C PRO A 153 4.83 24.92 -13.25
N GLY A 154 5.17 26.06 -12.66
CA GLY A 154 4.26 26.83 -11.81
C GLY A 154 4.13 26.38 -10.37
N ALA A 155 5.00 25.52 -9.89
CA ALA A 155 5.01 25.06 -8.47
C ALA A 155 5.57 26.11 -7.49
N GLY A 156 5.16 27.38 -7.62
CA GLY A 156 5.65 28.51 -6.83
C GLY A 156 6.89 29.18 -7.44
N GLN A 157 7.23 30.40 -6.98
CA GLN A 157 8.32 31.15 -7.55
C GLN A 157 9.68 30.48 -7.40
N ASP A 158 9.94 29.87 -6.25
CA ASP A 158 11.24 29.29 -5.92
C ASP A 158 11.48 27.93 -6.57
N VAL A 159 10.43 27.25 -7.04
CA VAL A 159 10.51 25.90 -7.62
C VAL A 159 10.02 25.84 -9.07
N SER A 160 9.51 26.95 -9.62
CA SER A 160 9.01 27.02 -10.99
C SER A 160 10.13 26.74 -11.99
N GLY A 161 9.90 25.77 -12.88
CA GLY A 161 10.91 25.33 -13.85
C GLY A 161 12.04 24.49 -13.26
N GLN A 162 12.02 24.19 -11.98
CA GLN A 162 12.98 23.31 -11.35
C GLN A 162 12.61 21.84 -11.57
N MET A 163 13.62 20.99 -11.54
CA MET A 163 13.39 19.55 -11.44
C MET A 163 13.04 19.18 -10.01
N LEU A 164 12.01 18.36 -9.85
CA LEU A 164 11.50 17.90 -8.57
C LEU A 164 11.64 16.39 -8.44
N ARG A 165 11.80 15.93 -7.21
CA ARG A 165 11.58 14.55 -6.81
C ARG A 165 10.29 14.49 -6.00
N MET A 166 9.51 13.45 -6.19
CA MET A 166 8.30 13.22 -5.43
C MET A 166 8.42 11.88 -4.69
N ARG A 167 8.10 11.91 -3.42
CA ARG A 167 7.83 10.75 -2.59
C ARG A 167 6.32 10.74 -2.33
N GLU A 168 5.67 9.63 -2.60
CA GLU A 168 4.24 9.48 -2.37
C GLU A 168 4.00 8.39 -1.32
N GLU A 169 3.17 8.70 -0.34
CA GLU A 169 2.67 7.78 0.66
C GLU A 169 1.18 7.51 0.42
N ILE A 170 0.82 6.25 0.29
CA ILE A 170 -0.56 5.79 0.17
C ILE A 170 -0.90 5.02 1.45
N ILE A 171 -1.78 5.60 2.27
CA ILE A 171 -2.11 5.09 3.60
C ILE A 171 -3.57 4.63 3.59
N ASN A 172 -3.78 3.35 3.91
CA ASN A 172 -5.12 2.84 4.21
C ASN A 172 -5.44 3.12 5.68
N VAL A 173 -6.24 4.14 5.92
CA VAL A 173 -6.64 4.59 7.27
C VAL A 173 -7.72 3.69 7.84
N ALA A 174 -8.71 3.34 7.02
CA ALA A 174 -9.81 2.44 7.35
C ALA A 174 -10.32 1.73 6.08
N ALA A 175 -11.27 0.81 6.21
CA ALA A 175 -11.83 0.09 5.07
C ALA A 175 -12.48 1.01 4.02
N ASP A 176 -12.96 2.16 4.46
CA ASP A 176 -13.67 3.18 3.69
C ASP A 176 -12.90 4.51 3.59
N HIS A 177 -11.64 4.55 4.04
CA HIS A 177 -10.84 5.78 4.10
C HIS A 177 -9.38 5.54 3.75
N ASP A 178 -8.91 6.20 2.68
CA ASP A 178 -7.51 6.25 2.27
C ASP A 178 -7.00 7.70 2.26
N VAL A 179 -5.70 7.86 2.48
CA VAL A 179 -4.99 9.12 2.27
C VAL A 179 -3.81 8.89 1.33
N LYS A 180 -3.60 9.79 0.40
CA LYS A 180 -2.44 9.82 -0.49
C LYS A 180 -1.74 11.16 -0.32
N ASP A 181 -0.53 11.14 0.20
CA ASP A 181 0.31 12.33 0.42
C ASP A 181 1.47 12.35 -0.56
N GLN A 182 1.68 13.49 -1.21
CA GLN A 182 2.78 13.71 -2.14
C GLN A 182 3.71 14.78 -1.57
N TYR A 183 4.95 14.38 -1.31
CA TYR A 183 6.00 15.24 -0.79
C TYR A 183 6.98 15.56 -1.90
N PHE A 184 7.26 16.86 -2.08
CA PHE A 184 8.22 17.32 -3.08
C PHE A 184 9.52 17.79 -2.44
N THR A 185 10.61 17.57 -3.19
CA THR A 185 11.96 18.07 -2.88
C THR A 185 12.59 18.54 -4.18
N LEU A 186 13.44 19.56 -4.17
CA LEU A 186 14.24 19.90 -5.35
C LEU A 186 15.16 18.72 -5.73
N ALA A 187 15.24 18.42 -7.02
CA ALA A 187 15.96 17.23 -7.50
C ALA A 187 17.46 17.29 -7.28
N ASP A 188 18.03 18.49 -7.09
CA ASP A 188 19.42 18.72 -6.73
C ASP A 188 19.73 18.42 -5.26
N GLY A 189 18.67 18.11 -4.46
CA GLY A 189 18.79 17.79 -3.05
C GLY A 189 18.88 19.01 -2.14
N THR A 190 18.67 20.24 -2.67
CA THR A 190 18.60 21.46 -1.86
C THR A 190 17.19 21.71 -1.36
N GLY A 191 17.08 22.48 -0.29
CA GLY A 191 15.82 22.83 0.32
C GLY A 191 15.22 21.69 1.17
N ALA A 192 14.11 22.00 1.81
CA ALA A 192 13.36 21.05 2.65
C ALA A 192 12.28 20.35 1.82
N GLU A 193 11.99 19.10 2.15
CA GLU A 193 10.80 18.41 1.67
C GLU A 193 9.55 19.13 2.18
N TRP A 194 8.52 19.27 1.33
CA TRP A 194 7.23 19.82 1.75
C TRP A 194 6.08 18.94 1.23
N LEU A 195 4.99 18.90 1.97
CA LEU A 195 3.74 18.31 1.52
C LEU A 195 3.18 19.20 0.40
N ALA A 196 3.18 18.70 -0.82
CA ALA A 196 2.70 19.44 -1.99
C ALA A 196 1.24 19.12 -2.31
N HIS A 197 0.84 17.86 -2.17
CA HIS A 197 -0.53 17.43 -2.39
C HIS A 197 -0.96 16.45 -1.32
N ARG A 198 -2.23 16.55 -0.91
CA ARG A 198 -2.94 15.54 -0.13
C ARG A 198 -4.25 15.21 -0.82
N TYR A 199 -4.49 13.94 -1.02
CA TYR A 199 -5.78 13.41 -1.46
C TYR A 199 -6.38 12.61 -0.32
N ASP A 200 -7.55 13.04 0.13
CA ASP A 200 -8.34 12.37 1.16
C ASP A 200 -9.51 11.67 0.47
N TYR A 201 -9.58 10.34 0.58
CA TYR A 201 -10.52 9.49 -0.13
C TYR A 201 -11.50 8.87 0.84
N VAL A 202 -12.80 9.04 0.59
CA VAL A 202 -13.87 8.40 1.34
C VAL A 202 -14.72 7.55 0.39
N LEU A 203 -14.87 6.25 0.68
CA LEU A 203 -15.66 5.31 -0.12
C LEU A 203 -17.13 5.76 -0.17
N ARG A 204 -17.75 5.64 -1.34
CA ARG A 204 -19.14 6.07 -1.59
C ARG A 204 -20.14 4.96 -1.31
#